data_f4aa6a207419308ea34f3cfee76b6803
#
_entry.id   f4aa6a207419308ea34f3cfee76b6803
#
_cell.length_a   1.000
_cell.length_b   1.000
_cell.length_c   1.000
_cell.angle_alpha   90.00
_cell.angle_beta   90.00
_cell.angle_gamma   90.00
#
_symmetry.space_group_name_H-M   'P 1'
#
loop_
_entity.id
_entity.type
_entity.pdbx_description
1 polymer ?
#
loop_
_entity_poly.entity_id
_entity_poly.type
_entity_poly.pdbx_seq_one_letter_code
_entity_poly.pdbx_strand_id
1 'polypeptide(L)'
;MLLKEEIVLDEKETGGSLHDKLTVLGGPLILEALKQAKEGTLIREKQNDAQSNYAKMLNKSLGKIDFSKSAKEIERLIRGLNPWPSAYTSLNGKTLKIWDATVLEKEFEGEVGEIVEVTKDGLAVKTGENALLIYELQLEGKKRMDTGAFLRGYEVTVGTRLL
;
A
#
# COMPACT_ATOMS: atom_id res chain seq x y z
N MET A 1 23.67 5.47 -15.73
CA MET A 1 23.40 6.18 -14.45
C MET A 1 24.52 7.17 -14.21
N LEU A 2 24.26 8.25 -13.49
CA LEU A 2 25.26 9.29 -13.22
C LEU A 2 25.72 9.26 -11.75
N LEU A 3 24.76 9.21 -10.84
CA LEU A 3 24.99 9.05 -9.41
C LEU A 3 23.97 8.05 -8.86
N LYS A 4 24.25 7.46 -7.71
CA LYS A 4 23.37 6.57 -6.97
C LYS A 4 23.40 6.91 -5.49
N GLU A 5 22.26 6.78 -4.87
CA GLU A 5 22.09 6.83 -3.41
C GLU A 5 21.16 5.73 -3.00
N GLU A 6 21.39 5.13 -1.86
CA GLU A 6 20.59 4.02 -1.33
C GLU A 6 19.87 4.45 -0.06
N ILE A 7 18.63 4.03 0.06
CA ILE A 7 17.83 4.18 1.29
C ILE A 7 17.30 2.84 1.74
N VAL A 8 17.27 2.64 3.04
CA VAL A 8 16.64 1.47 3.65
C VAL A 8 15.14 1.75 3.77
N LEU A 9 14.32 0.81 3.31
CA LEU A 9 12.87 0.87 3.49
C LEU A 9 12.51 0.36 4.88
N ASP A 10 11.70 1.12 5.60
CA ASP A 10 11.15 0.69 6.88
C ASP A 10 10.08 -0.40 6.68
N GLU A 11 9.84 -1.23 7.68
CA GLU A 11 8.83 -2.29 7.61
C GLU A 11 7.43 -1.74 7.31
N LYS A 12 7.13 -0.53 7.78
CA LYS A 12 5.86 0.18 7.54
C LYS A 12 5.97 1.30 6.50
N GLU A 13 7.02 1.26 5.66
CA GLU A 13 7.19 2.26 4.59
C GLU A 13 5.97 2.31 3.68
N THR A 14 5.46 3.51 3.40
CA THR A 14 4.38 3.74 2.44
C THR A 14 4.92 4.37 1.15
N GLY A 15 4.13 4.35 0.09
CA GLY A 15 4.46 5.08 -1.14
C GLY A 15 4.70 6.57 -0.89
N GLY A 16 3.91 7.18 0.02
CA GLY A 16 4.07 8.59 0.40
C GLY A 16 5.35 8.85 1.17
N SER A 17 5.65 8.08 2.23
CA SER A 17 6.87 8.29 3.02
C SER A 17 8.14 8.03 2.20
N LEU A 18 8.12 7.04 1.31
CA LEU A 18 9.22 6.81 0.37
C LEU A 18 9.40 8.00 -0.60
N HIS A 19 8.30 8.54 -1.15
CA HIS A 19 8.34 9.73 -2.00
C HIS A 19 9.02 10.91 -1.27
N ASP A 20 8.66 11.15 -0.01
CA ASP A 20 9.23 12.25 0.79
C ASP A 20 10.73 12.03 1.03
N LYS A 21 11.16 10.81 1.39
CA LYS A 21 12.58 10.45 1.52
C LYS A 21 13.35 10.68 0.21
N LEU A 22 12.80 10.24 -0.93
CA LEU A 22 13.42 10.42 -2.24
C LEU A 22 13.52 11.90 -2.65
N THR A 23 12.55 12.73 -2.28
CA THR A 23 12.56 14.16 -2.54
C THR A 23 13.72 14.84 -1.83
N VAL A 24 14.00 14.46 -0.58
CA VAL A 24 15.14 14.99 0.18
C VAL A 24 16.48 14.60 -0.45
N LEU A 25 16.59 13.38 -0.98
CA LEU A 25 17.82 12.89 -1.63
C LEU A 25 18.04 13.47 -3.02
N GLY A 26 16.97 13.67 -3.78
CA GLY A 26 17.07 14.07 -5.19
C GLY A 26 17.70 15.45 -5.40
N GLY A 27 17.43 16.40 -4.52
CA GLY A 27 17.98 17.76 -4.59
C GLY A 27 19.51 17.79 -4.54
N PRO A 28 20.15 17.27 -3.49
CA PRO A 28 21.61 17.18 -3.40
C PRO A 28 22.25 16.39 -4.55
N LEU A 29 21.65 15.26 -4.96
CA LEU A 29 22.19 14.44 -6.04
C LEU A 29 22.22 15.16 -7.39
N ILE A 30 21.18 15.91 -7.74
CA ILE A 30 21.17 16.67 -9.00
C ILE A 30 22.22 17.80 -8.98
N LEU A 31 22.39 18.49 -7.84
CA LEU A 31 23.39 19.52 -7.70
C LEU A 31 24.80 18.95 -7.86
N GLU A 32 25.09 17.80 -7.25
CA GLU A 32 26.38 17.14 -7.38
C GLU A 32 26.62 16.64 -8.82
N ALA A 33 25.62 16.08 -9.48
CA ALA A 33 25.72 15.69 -10.88
C ALA A 33 26.03 16.86 -11.80
N LEU A 34 25.39 18.02 -11.59
CA LEU A 34 25.64 19.23 -12.36
C LEU A 34 27.06 19.81 -12.11
N LYS A 35 27.52 19.75 -10.87
CA LYS A 35 28.88 20.16 -10.50
C LYS A 35 29.92 19.30 -11.22
N GLN A 36 29.81 17.97 -11.13
CA GLN A 36 30.72 17.02 -11.79
C GLN A 36 30.67 17.17 -13.33
N ALA A 37 29.50 17.42 -13.89
CA ALA A 37 29.36 17.68 -15.33
C ALA A 37 30.11 18.95 -15.76
N LYS A 38 30.02 20.02 -14.96
CA LYS A 38 30.76 21.30 -15.21
C LYS A 38 32.27 21.11 -15.09
N GLU A 39 32.71 20.30 -14.14
CA GLU A 39 34.14 20.02 -13.89
C GLU A 39 34.72 18.98 -14.86
N GLY A 40 33.89 18.31 -15.66
CA GLY A 40 34.32 17.26 -16.57
C GLY A 40 34.69 15.93 -15.88
N THR A 41 34.29 15.76 -14.61
CA THR A 41 34.65 14.62 -13.76
C THR A 41 33.53 13.56 -13.73
N LEU A 42 32.36 13.82 -14.35
CA LEU A 42 31.20 12.96 -14.32
C LEU A 42 31.46 11.63 -15.03
N ILE A 43 31.38 10.54 -14.29
CA ILE A 43 31.51 9.17 -14.80
C ILE A 43 30.12 8.59 -15.08
N ARG A 44 29.96 8.06 -16.29
CA ARG A 44 28.70 7.39 -16.69
C ARG A 44 28.79 5.91 -16.46
N GLU A 45 27.86 5.35 -15.70
CA GLU A 45 27.71 3.90 -15.53
C GLU A 45 26.54 3.39 -16.36
N LYS A 46 26.79 2.36 -17.19
CA LYS A 46 25.71 1.73 -17.96
C LYS A 46 24.85 0.87 -17.04
N GLN A 47 23.53 0.98 -17.18
CA GLN A 47 22.59 0.11 -16.47
C GLN A 47 22.72 -1.32 -16.99
N ASN A 48 22.56 -2.30 -16.10
CA ASN A 48 22.46 -3.71 -16.47
C ASN A 48 21.00 -4.05 -16.83
N ASP A 49 20.72 -4.04 -18.13
CA ASP A 49 19.37 -4.28 -18.64
C ASP A 49 18.83 -5.69 -18.33
N ALA A 50 19.72 -6.68 -18.17
CA ALA A 50 19.33 -8.03 -17.79
C ALA A 50 18.79 -8.15 -16.35
N GLN A 51 19.11 -7.20 -15.49
CA GLN A 51 18.64 -7.12 -14.10
C GLN A 51 17.53 -6.07 -13.91
N SER A 52 17.12 -5.39 -14.97
CA SER A 52 16.07 -4.39 -14.89
C SER A 52 14.68 -5.02 -15.01
N ASN A 53 13.70 -4.41 -14.35
CA ASN A 53 12.29 -4.66 -14.57
C ASN A 53 11.58 -3.35 -14.90
N TYR A 54 10.43 -3.45 -15.55
CA TYR A 54 9.64 -2.28 -15.90
C TYR A 54 8.55 -2.05 -14.86
N ALA A 55 8.71 -1.03 -14.03
CA ALA A 55 7.69 -0.56 -13.12
C ALA A 55 6.69 0.34 -13.87
N LYS A 56 5.47 -0.18 -14.11
CA LYS A 56 4.41 0.57 -14.79
C LYS A 56 3.99 1.80 -13.97
N MET A 57 3.54 2.83 -14.68
CA MET A 57 2.95 4.02 -14.04
C MET A 57 1.74 3.65 -13.21
N LEU A 58 1.65 4.21 -12.00
CA LEU A 58 0.52 4.00 -11.11
C LEU A 58 -0.77 4.53 -11.73
N ASN A 59 -1.85 3.79 -11.52
CA ASN A 59 -3.19 4.20 -11.93
C ASN A 59 -4.24 3.69 -10.92
N LYS A 60 -5.47 4.20 -11.00
CA LYS A 60 -6.51 3.87 -10.03
C LYS A 60 -6.90 2.39 -10.02
N SER A 61 -6.84 1.70 -11.16
CA SER A 61 -7.23 0.29 -11.24
C SER A 61 -6.30 -0.64 -10.47
N LEU A 62 -5.02 -0.24 -10.25
CA LEU A 62 -4.08 -0.99 -9.42
C LEU A 62 -4.54 -1.10 -7.95
N GLY A 63 -5.38 -0.16 -7.49
CA GLY A 63 -5.85 -0.13 -6.11
C GLY A 63 -6.96 -1.15 -5.81
N LYS A 64 -7.58 -1.79 -6.80
CA LYS A 64 -8.60 -2.80 -6.54
C LYS A 64 -7.97 -4.01 -5.85
N ILE A 65 -8.42 -4.27 -4.62
CA ILE A 65 -7.92 -5.39 -3.83
C ILE A 65 -8.46 -6.71 -4.40
N ASP A 66 -7.54 -7.65 -4.60
CA ASP A 66 -7.84 -9.05 -4.92
C ASP A 66 -7.60 -9.89 -3.66
N PHE A 67 -8.66 -10.24 -2.97
CA PHE A 67 -8.58 -11.04 -1.74
C PHE A 67 -8.12 -12.49 -1.96
N SER A 68 -8.03 -12.98 -3.19
CA SER A 68 -7.43 -14.29 -3.48
C SER A 68 -5.91 -14.31 -3.25
N LYS A 69 -5.27 -13.14 -3.15
CA LYS A 69 -3.86 -13.00 -2.79
C LYS A 69 -3.64 -13.24 -1.29
N SER A 70 -2.37 -13.42 -0.90
CA SER A 70 -2.01 -13.51 0.52
C SER A 70 -2.24 -12.19 1.25
N ALA A 71 -2.54 -12.25 2.55
CA ALA A 71 -2.67 -11.05 3.39
C ALA A 71 -1.43 -10.15 3.30
N LYS A 72 -0.24 -10.75 3.17
CA LYS A 72 1.04 -10.03 3.04
C LYS A 72 1.16 -9.26 1.73
N GLU A 73 0.70 -9.82 0.62
CA GLU A 73 0.67 -9.12 -0.68
C GLU A 73 -0.33 -7.95 -0.64
N ILE A 74 -1.49 -8.15 -0.03
CA ILE A 74 -2.52 -7.11 0.09
C ILE A 74 -2.07 -6.00 1.04
N GLU A 75 -1.45 -6.32 2.17
CA GLU A 75 -0.88 -5.34 3.10
C GLU A 75 0.17 -4.46 2.40
N ARG A 76 1.08 -5.08 1.61
CA ARG A 76 2.07 -4.35 0.83
C ARG A 76 1.43 -3.47 -0.26
N LEU A 77 0.36 -3.95 -0.90
CA LEU A 77 -0.40 -3.15 -1.86
C LEU A 77 -0.99 -1.90 -1.19
N ILE A 78 -1.61 -2.06 -0.01
CA ILE A 78 -2.19 -0.95 0.76
C ILE A 78 -1.11 0.09 1.07
N ARG A 79 0.03 -0.32 1.60
CA ARG A 79 1.15 0.58 1.92
C ARG A 79 1.74 1.22 0.66
N GLY A 80 2.01 0.44 -0.37
CA GLY A 80 2.62 0.93 -1.61
C GLY A 80 1.75 1.94 -2.34
N LEU A 81 0.43 1.88 -2.21
CA LEU A 81 -0.52 2.79 -2.83
C LEU A 81 -1.03 3.91 -1.91
N ASN A 82 -0.53 4.01 -0.69
CA ASN A 82 -0.87 5.07 0.26
C ASN A 82 0.10 6.26 0.08
N PRO A 83 -0.35 7.50 -0.19
CA PRO A 83 -1.74 7.96 -0.21
C PRO A 83 -2.45 7.85 -1.57
N TRP A 84 -1.74 7.58 -2.65
CA TRP A 84 -2.32 7.55 -3.99
C TRP A 84 -1.74 6.38 -4.81
N PRO A 85 -2.57 5.69 -5.60
CA PRO A 85 -4.01 5.85 -5.85
C PRO A 85 -4.94 5.32 -4.76
N SER A 86 -4.44 4.78 -3.66
CA SER A 86 -5.09 4.08 -2.56
C SER A 86 -5.62 2.68 -2.95
N ALA A 87 -5.54 1.74 -2.00
CA ALA A 87 -6.16 0.43 -2.15
C ALA A 87 -7.65 0.51 -1.79
N TYR A 88 -8.50 -0.22 -2.52
CA TYR A 88 -9.93 -0.18 -2.32
C TYR A 88 -10.62 -1.50 -2.65
N THR A 89 -11.80 -1.66 -2.08
CA THR A 89 -12.74 -2.74 -2.34
C THR A 89 -14.17 -2.17 -2.34
N SER A 90 -15.19 -3.00 -2.29
CA SER A 90 -16.59 -2.60 -2.16
C SER A 90 -17.21 -3.22 -0.91
N LEU A 91 -17.95 -2.41 -0.15
CA LEU A 91 -18.79 -2.84 0.96
C LEU A 91 -20.23 -2.42 0.67
N ASN A 92 -21.13 -3.39 0.53
CA ASN A 92 -22.55 -3.16 0.23
C ASN A 92 -22.77 -2.22 -0.98
N GLY A 93 -21.99 -2.42 -2.05
CA GLY A 93 -22.06 -1.63 -3.29
C GLY A 93 -21.43 -0.24 -3.23
N LYS A 94 -20.80 0.15 -2.12
CA LYS A 94 -20.07 1.42 -1.97
C LYS A 94 -18.57 1.17 -1.94
N THR A 95 -17.80 2.07 -2.52
CA THR A 95 -16.33 2.01 -2.47
C THR A 95 -15.84 2.14 -1.03
N LEU A 96 -15.02 1.17 -0.62
CA LEU A 96 -14.35 1.17 0.67
C LEU A 96 -12.83 1.22 0.44
N LYS A 97 -12.20 2.35 0.76
CA LYS A 97 -10.74 2.46 0.74
C LYS A 97 -10.16 1.91 2.03
N ILE A 98 -9.05 1.20 1.93
CA ILE A 98 -8.28 0.69 3.06
C ILE A 98 -6.99 1.48 3.16
N TRP A 99 -6.72 2.05 4.34
CA TRP A 99 -5.58 2.93 4.57
C TRP A 99 -4.51 2.32 5.45
N ASP A 100 -4.92 1.48 6.41
CA ASP A 100 -4.01 0.74 7.28
C ASP A 100 -4.57 -0.65 7.57
N ALA A 101 -3.70 -1.64 7.49
CA ALA A 101 -4.01 -3.02 7.79
C ALA A 101 -2.74 -3.77 8.18
N THR A 102 -2.90 -4.90 8.86
CA THR A 102 -1.80 -5.80 9.19
C THR A 102 -2.15 -7.24 8.83
N VAL A 103 -1.14 -8.06 8.67
CA VAL A 103 -1.30 -9.50 8.51
C VAL A 103 -1.68 -10.11 9.86
N LEU A 104 -2.76 -10.86 9.90
CA LEU A 104 -3.13 -11.72 11.01
C LEU A 104 -2.76 -13.14 10.62
N GLU A 105 -1.68 -13.65 11.17
CA GLU A 105 -1.16 -15.01 10.92
C GLU A 105 -2.07 -16.06 11.56
N LYS A 106 -3.27 -16.16 11.00
CA LYS A 106 -4.32 -17.07 11.45
C LYS A 106 -5.18 -17.45 10.26
N GLU A 107 -5.40 -18.73 10.07
CA GLU A 107 -6.37 -19.22 9.12
C GLU A 107 -7.79 -19.17 9.70
N PHE A 108 -8.74 -18.81 8.85
CA PHE A 108 -10.16 -18.77 9.16
C PHE A 108 -10.93 -19.61 8.14
N GLU A 109 -12.04 -20.17 8.56
CA GLU A 109 -13.02 -20.73 7.63
C GLU A 109 -13.80 -19.60 6.97
N GLY A 110 -14.38 -19.85 5.79
CA GLY A 110 -15.16 -18.89 5.02
C GLY A 110 -14.58 -18.64 3.64
N GLU A 111 -15.22 -17.77 2.89
CA GLU A 111 -14.84 -17.39 1.53
C GLU A 111 -13.79 -16.24 1.53
N VAL A 112 -12.93 -16.20 0.53
CA VAL A 112 -12.00 -15.05 0.37
C VAL A 112 -12.77 -13.74 0.18
N GLY A 113 -12.33 -12.69 0.86
CA GLY A 113 -13.04 -11.41 0.92
C GLY A 113 -14.14 -11.35 1.97
N GLU A 114 -14.42 -12.44 2.68
CA GLU A 114 -15.40 -12.47 3.77
C GLU A 114 -14.81 -11.87 5.05
N ILE A 115 -15.60 -11.05 5.74
CA ILE A 115 -15.28 -10.57 7.08
C ILE A 115 -15.50 -11.72 8.05
N VAL A 116 -14.43 -12.26 8.58
CA VAL A 116 -14.41 -13.46 9.44
C VAL A 116 -14.35 -13.14 10.93
N GLU A 117 -13.98 -11.92 11.28
CA GLU A 117 -13.97 -11.45 12.67
C GLU A 117 -14.20 -9.94 12.72
N VAL A 118 -15.04 -9.50 13.64
CA VAL A 118 -15.30 -8.09 13.95
C VAL A 118 -14.87 -7.83 15.38
N THR A 119 -13.85 -7.02 15.57
CA THR A 119 -13.38 -6.60 16.89
C THR A 119 -13.76 -5.13 17.15
N LYS A 120 -13.55 -4.66 18.37
CA LYS A 120 -13.78 -3.24 18.71
C LYS A 120 -12.91 -2.27 17.90
N ASP A 121 -11.76 -2.73 17.41
CA ASP A 121 -10.72 -1.90 16.79
C ASP A 121 -10.43 -2.27 15.32
N GLY A 122 -10.98 -3.38 14.82
CA GLY A 122 -10.64 -3.85 13.48
C GLY A 122 -11.61 -4.84 12.87
N LEU A 123 -11.49 -5.02 11.57
CA LEU A 123 -12.20 -6.02 10.75
C LEU A 123 -11.19 -7.01 10.20
N ALA A 124 -11.29 -8.28 10.55
CA ALA A 124 -10.49 -9.33 9.93
C ALA A 124 -11.20 -9.86 8.68
N VAL A 125 -10.50 -9.84 7.55
CA VAL A 125 -10.99 -10.28 6.25
C VAL A 125 -10.18 -11.47 5.79
N LYS A 126 -10.84 -12.56 5.42
CA LYS A 126 -10.18 -13.76 4.88
C LYS A 126 -9.53 -13.45 3.53
N THR A 127 -8.30 -13.91 3.38
CA THR A 127 -7.53 -13.80 2.14
C THR A 127 -7.15 -15.18 1.62
N GLY A 128 -6.46 -15.25 0.50
CA GLY A 128 -5.99 -16.52 -0.05
C GLY A 128 -5.02 -17.27 0.87
N GLU A 129 -4.30 -16.54 1.72
CA GLU A 129 -3.42 -17.07 2.77
C GLU A 129 -3.46 -16.12 3.95
N ASN A 130 -3.77 -16.64 5.14
CA ASN A 130 -3.97 -15.87 6.37
C ASN A 130 -5.20 -14.93 6.32
N ALA A 131 -5.22 -13.90 7.15
CA ALA A 131 -6.25 -12.88 7.14
C ALA A 131 -5.65 -11.46 7.20
N LEU A 132 -6.39 -10.49 6.69
CA LEU A 132 -6.03 -9.08 6.73
C LEU A 132 -6.85 -8.40 7.82
N LEU A 133 -6.20 -7.84 8.84
CA LEU A 133 -6.86 -7.05 9.88
C LEU A 133 -6.78 -5.56 9.53
N ILE A 134 -7.93 -4.96 9.26
CA ILE A 134 -8.09 -3.58 8.80
C ILE A 134 -8.31 -2.67 10.00
N TYR A 135 -7.42 -1.67 10.17
CA TYR A 135 -7.47 -0.69 11.26
C TYR A 135 -8.00 0.67 10.83
N GLU A 136 -7.76 1.06 9.58
CA GLU A 136 -8.17 2.37 9.09
C GLU A 136 -8.78 2.27 7.69
N LEU A 137 -9.92 2.90 7.52
CA LEU A 137 -10.71 2.80 6.31
C LEU A 137 -11.43 4.10 5.96
N GLN A 138 -11.99 4.15 4.77
CA GLN A 138 -12.83 5.25 4.31
C GLN A 138 -13.94 4.73 3.41
N LEU A 139 -15.18 4.76 3.89
CA LEU A 139 -16.35 4.47 3.07
C LEU A 139 -16.68 5.67 2.18
N GLU A 140 -17.13 5.40 0.97
CA GLU A 140 -17.60 6.40 0.02
C GLU A 140 -18.55 7.42 0.67
N GLY A 141 -18.29 8.70 0.47
CA GLY A 141 -19.05 9.81 1.08
C GLY A 141 -18.73 10.07 2.55
N LYS A 142 -17.78 9.35 3.16
CA LYS A 142 -17.35 9.54 4.55
C LYS A 142 -15.89 10.01 4.62
N LYS A 143 -15.47 10.46 5.80
CA LYS A 143 -14.07 10.77 6.08
C LYS A 143 -13.28 9.48 6.34
N ARG A 144 -11.99 9.52 6.14
CA ARG A 144 -11.03 8.53 6.62
C ARG A 144 -11.10 8.46 8.15
N MET A 145 -11.17 7.25 8.72
CA MET A 145 -11.32 7.04 10.16
C MET A 145 -10.85 5.65 10.58
N ASP A 146 -10.58 5.51 11.86
CA ASP A 146 -10.31 4.20 12.46
C ASP A 146 -11.51 3.27 12.32
N THR A 147 -11.25 1.99 12.13
CA THR A 147 -12.28 0.97 11.99
C THR A 147 -13.19 0.91 13.20
N GLY A 148 -12.66 1.09 14.42
CA GLY A 148 -13.49 1.17 15.62
C GLY A 148 -14.46 2.35 15.64
N ALA A 149 -14.05 3.51 15.11
CA ALA A 149 -14.94 4.67 14.94
C ALA A 149 -16.03 4.40 13.89
N PHE A 150 -15.64 3.73 12.79
CA PHE A 150 -16.57 3.33 11.73
C PHE A 150 -17.66 2.38 12.25
N LEU A 151 -17.28 1.36 13.02
CA LEU A 151 -18.19 0.34 13.57
C LEU A 151 -19.20 0.89 14.59
N ARG A 152 -18.91 2.01 15.24
CA ARG A 152 -19.90 2.69 16.11
C ARG A 152 -21.07 3.31 15.33
N GLY A 153 -20.89 3.58 14.06
CA GLY A 153 -21.91 4.23 13.22
C GLY A 153 -22.32 3.45 11.98
N TYR A 154 -21.75 2.26 11.78
CA TYR A 154 -22.04 1.42 10.63
C TYR A 154 -22.00 -0.05 11.04
N GLU A 155 -23.12 -0.72 10.93
CA GLU A 155 -23.23 -2.14 11.27
C GLU A 155 -22.52 -3.00 10.22
N VAL A 156 -21.58 -3.81 10.68
CA VAL A 156 -20.87 -4.81 9.87
C VAL A 156 -20.91 -6.13 10.63
N THR A 157 -21.33 -7.18 9.97
CA THR A 157 -21.42 -8.52 10.57
C THR A 157 -20.42 -9.48 9.96
N VAL A 158 -19.99 -10.46 10.73
CA VAL A 158 -19.27 -11.63 10.21
C VAL A 158 -20.11 -12.28 9.11
N GLY A 159 -19.48 -12.73 8.04
CA GLY A 159 -20.12 -13.23 6.84
C GLY A 159 -20.35 -12.16 5.76
N THR A 160 -20.21 -10.85 6.08
CA THR A 160 -20.25 -9.78 5.07
C THR A 160 -19.07 -9.92 4.12
N ARG A 161 -19.33 -9.83 2.81
CA ARG A 161 -18.28 -9.99 1.79
C ARG A 161 -17.87 -8.65 1.18
N LEU A 162 -16.58 -8.42 1.11
CA LEU A 162 -15.93 -7.33 0.37
C LEU A 162 -15.64 -7.80 -1.08
N LEU A 163 -15.88 -6.94 -2.09
CA LEU A 163 -15.84 -7.29 -3.52
C LEU A 163 -14.90 -6.41 -4.35
#